data_cef45a7c891682b301cab55fd249266f
#
_entry.id   cef45a7c891682b301cab55fd249266f
#
_cell.length_a   1.000
_cell.length_b   1.000
_cell.length_c   1.000
_cell.angle_alpha   90.00
_cell.angle_beta   90.00
_cell.angle_gamma   90.00
#
_symmetry.space_group_name_H-M   'P 1'
#
loop_
_entity.id
_entity.type
_entity.pdbx_description
1 polymer ?
#
loop_
_entity_poly.entity_id
_entity_poly.type
_entity_poly.pdbx_seq_one_letter_code
_entity_poly.pdbx_strand_id
1 'polypeptide(L)'
;TLNLVDPVAGDELVLVPAAAGRAQLNERSYVEFESLKTASGLVLSPFVDDLAVTINTTRVTITRNGGLALTAPTMPVADSPAALANSGAGAAYLNFAAWSQIQGGSFLATERRLRAATARLKVEDANHARLALARFYLANHFAAETLGLINLMQAADPALQSDRQLLTMRAAADYEMGRYRDAHNDIAGTAFDGDRHAALWRGLIEASLEDWNNAQSDLDRAGPVLHLYPKEWQARVRLASAEAALG
;
A
#
# COMPACT_ATOMS: atom_id res chain seq x y z
N THR A 1 3.41 -16.55 33.49
CA THR A 1 2.92 -15.34 32.81
C THR A 1 2.47 -14.33 33.84
N LEU A 2 2.71 -13.08 33.56
CA LEU A 2 2.18 -11.96 34.34
C LEU A 2 1.35 -11.12 33.36
N ASN A 3 0.10 -10.83 33.72
CA ASN A 3 -0.74 -9.92 32.96
C ASN A 3 -0.60 -8.52 33.58
N LEU A 4 -0.29 -7.54 32.78
CA LEU A 4 -0.20 -6.14 33.14
C LEU A 4 -1.19 -5.35 32.31
N VAL A 5 -2.01 -4.53 32.97
CA VAL A 5 -2.90 -3.60 32.28
C VAL A 5 -2.29 -2.22 32.35
N ASP A 6 -2.14 -1.54 31.21
CA ASP A 6 -1.74 -0.14 31.20
C ASP A 6 -2.85 0.71 31.80
N PRO A 7 -2.60 1.40 32.92
CA PRO A 7 -3.64 2.17 33.59
C PRO A 7 -4.11 3.43 32.82
N VAL A 8 -3.36 3.82 31.79
CA VAL A 8 -3.67 5.01 30.97
C VAL A 8 -4.37 4.63 29.68
N ALA A 9 -3.85 3.61 28.95
CA ALA A 9 -4.40 3.17 27.67
C ALA A 9 -5.45 2.07 27.83
N GLY A 10 -5.43 1.33 28.94
CA GLY A 10 -6.30 0.17 29.15
C GLY A 10 -5.86 -1.09 28.43
N ASP A 11 -4.71 -1.04 27.76
CA ASP A 11 -4.19 -2.17 26.98
C ASP A 11 -3.64 -3.26 27.91
N GLU A 12 -3.93 -4.52 27.61
CA GLU A 12 -3.41 -5.67 28.34
C GLU A 12 -2.10 -6.15 27.70
N LEU A 13 -1.10 -6.38 28.56
CA LEU A 13 0.19 -6.95 28.18
C LEU A 13 0.41 -8.27 28.90
N VAL A 14 0.80 -9.30 28.15
CA VAL A 14 1.20 -10.60 28.71
C VAL A 14 2.71 -10.72 28.76
N LEU A 15 3.28 -10.75 29.95
CA LEU A 15 4.71 -10.83 30.18
C LEU A 15 5.12 -12.27 30.51
N VAL A 16 6.13 -12.74 29.79
CA VAL A 16 6.80 -14.02 30.04
C VAL A 16 8.25 -13.74 30.42
N PRO A 17 8.57 -13.72 31.72
CA PRO A 17 9.94 -13.48 32.15
C PRO A 17 10.87 -14.63 31.76
N ALA A 18 12.08 -14.31 31.36
CA ALA A 18 13.12 -15.28 31.05
C ALA A 18 14.45 -14.92 31.75
N ALA A 19 15.36 -15.91 31.83
CA ALA A 19 16.70 -15.66 32.35
C ALA A 19 17.44 -14.61 31.47
N ALA A 20 18.38 -13.90 32.09
CA ALA A 20 19.19 -12.89 31.41
C ALA A 20 19.86 -13.43 30.12
N GLY A 21 19.88 -12.64 29.08
CA GLY A 21 20.45 -13.01 27.78
C GLY A 21 19.45 -13.63 26.78
N ARG A 22 18.18 -13.77 27.13
CA ARG A 22 17.10 -14.17 26.22
C ARG A 22 16.25 -12.96 25.81
N ALA A 23 16.82 -12.11 24.99
CA ALA A 23 16.17 -10.91 24.49
C ALA A 23 15.32 -11.23 23.24
N GLN A 24 14.17 -10.58 23.12
CA GLN A 24 13.41 -10.47 21.87
C GLN A 24 13.86 -9.19 21.15
N LEU A 25 14.77 -9.32 20.19
CA LEU A 25 15.38 -8.17 19.53
C LEU A 25 14.51 -7.57 18.42
N ASN A 26 13.55 -8.32 17.91
CA ASN A 26 12.68 -7.90 16.83
C ASN A 26 11.22 -7.89 17.29
N GLU A 27 10.56 -6.79 17.07
CA GLU A 27 9.10 -6.66 17.15
C GLU A 27 8.47 -7.47 16.02
N ARG A 28 7.41 -8.21 16.32
CA ARG A 28 6.69 -9.00 15.33
C ARG A 28 5.19 -8.85 15.56
N SER A 29 4.51 -8.37 14.56
CA SER A 29 3.05 -8.28 14.56
C SER A 29 2.46 -9.52 13.88
N TYR A 30 1.45 -10.10 14.53
CA TYR A 30 0.62 -11.19 14.05
C TYR A 30 -0.84 -10.70 14.01
N VAL A 31 -1.73 -11.52 13.47
CA VAL A 31 -3.15 -11.13 13.34
C VAL A 31 -3.82 -10.90 14.70
N GLU A 32 -3.43 -11.65 15.71
CA GLU A 32 -4.13 -11.74 16.99
C GLU A 32 -3.32 -11.19 18.17
N PHE A 33 -2.04 -10.91 17.96
CA PHE A 33 -1.17 -10.30 18.96
C PHE A 33 0.09 -9.68 18.34
N GLU A 34 0.73 -8.82 19.08
CA GLU A 34 2.04 -8.29 18.77
C GLU A 34 3.07 -8.76 19.80
N SER A 35 4.25 -9.15 19.32
CA SER A 35 5.40 -9.47 20.17
C SER A 35 6.32 -8.26 20.21
N LEU A 36 6.43 -7.64 21.38
CA LEU A 36 7.20 -6.42 21.59
C LEU A 36 8.69 -6.72 21.78
N LYS A 37 9.51 -5.71 21.46
CA LYS A 37 10.96 -5.77 21.68
C LYS A 37 11.27 -5.71 23.19
N THR A 38 12.06 -6.69 23.68
CA THR A 38 12.43 -6.77 25.10
C THR A 38 13.91 -7.06 25.29
N ALA A 39 14.48 -6.59 26.37
CA ALA A 39 15.85 -6.90 26.79
C ALA A 39 15.96 -8.31 27.38
N SER A 40 14.88 -8.85 27.96
CA SER A 40 14.81 -10.17 28.53
C SER A 40 13.37 -10.69 28.55
N GLY A 41 13.15 -11.93 28.12
CA GLY A 41 11.84 -12.54 28.08
C GLY A 41 11.04 -12.20 26.82
N LEU A 42 9.72 -12.36 26.91
CA LEU A 42 8.76 -12.11 25.84
C LEU A 42 7.63 -11.22 26.39
N VAL A 43 7.27 -10.18 25.67
CA VAL A 43 6.09 -9.36 25.96
C VAL A 43 5.16 -9.43 24.74
N LEU A 44 3.92 -9.77 25.01
CA LEU A 44 2.86 -9.87 24.02
C LEU A 44 1.78 -8.82 24.31
N SER A 45 1.34 -8.13 23.30
CA SER A 45 0.15 -7.28 23.31
C SER A 45 -0.95 -8.05 22.55
N PRO A 46 -1.92 -8.65 23.23
CA PRO A 46 -3.02 -9.35 22.59
C PRO A 46 -3.99 -8.37 21.93
N PHE A 47 -4.49 -8.74 20.76
CA PHE A 47 -5.58 -8.02 20.08
C PHE A 47 -6.92 -8.74 20.24
N VAL A 48 -6.92 -9.87 20.97
CA VAL A 48 -8.09 -10.74 21.19
C VAL A 48 -8.12 -11.19 22.65
N ASP A 49 -9.29 -11.28 23.23
CA ASP A 49 -9.51 -11.58 24.65
C ASP A 49 -9.25 -13.05 25.04
N ASP A 50 -9.23 -13.96 24.05
CA ASP A 50 -9.12 -15.40 24.26
C ASP A 50 -7.72 -15.97 23.97
N LEU A 51 -6.68 -15.11 23.97
CA LEU A 51 -5.30 -15.52 23.79
C LEU A 51 -4.78 -16.23 25.06
N ALA A 52 -4.42 -17.50 24.95
CA ALA A 52 -3.85 -18.28 26.04
C ALA A 52 -2.35 -18.49 25.85
N VAL A 53 -1.57 -18.10 26.86
CA VAL A 53 -0.11 -18.25 26.89
C VAL A 53 0.29 -19.22 27.98
N THR A 54 0.85 -20.37 27.58
CA THR A 54 1.35 -21.41 28.50
C THR A 54 2.87 -21.55 28.43
N ILE A 55 3.49 -21.73 29.60
CA ILE A 55 4.94 -21.84 29.73
C ILE A 55 5.29 -23.22 30.20
N ASN A 56 6.12 -23.92 29.44
CA ASN A 56 6.84 -25.11 29.87
C ASN A 56 8.32 -24.75 30.05
N THR A 57 9.10 -25.62 30.70
CA THR A 57 10.50 -25.37 31.10
C THR A 57 11.39 -24.79 29.98
N THR A 58 11.08 -25.09 28.70
CA THR A 58 11.89 -24.68 27.53
C THR A 58 11.09 -24.05 26.42
N ARG A 59 9.76 -23.95 26.57
CA ARG A 59 8.88 -23.53 25.48
C ARG A 59 7.74 -22.64 26.01
N VAL A 60 7.50 -21.55 25.29
CA VAL A 60 6.28 -20.74 25.41
C VAL A 60 5.35 -21.17 24.29
N THR A 61 4.12 -21.53 24.63
CA THR A 61 3.10 -21.91 23.66
C THR A 61 1.98 -20.88 23.73
N ILE A 62 1.66 -20.28 22.59
CA ILE A 62 0.58 -19.33 22.43
C ILE A 62 -0.54 -20.03 21.66
N THR A 63 -1.74 -20.03 22.21
CA THR A 63 -2.90 -20.72 21.64
C THR A 63 -4.16 -19.86 21.74
N ARG A 64 -5.18 -20.22 20.98
CA ARG A 64 -6.50 -19.61 21.01
C ARG A 64 -7.57 -20.66 20.74
N ASN A 65 -8.79 -20.43 21.24
CA ASN A 65 -9.95 -21.24 20.86
C ASN A 65 -10.21 -21.13 19.36
N GLY A 66 -10.20 -22.26 18.65
CA GLY A 66 -10.38 -22.30 17.19
C GLY A 66 -9.08 -22.23 16.36
N GLY A 67 -7.92 -22.14 17.04
CA GLY A 67 -6.61 -22.05 16.38
C GLY A 67 -6.10 -20.62 16.23
N LEU A 68 -4.78 -20.46 16.20
CA LEU A 68 -4.10 -19.17 16.09
C LEU A 68 -3.83 -18.84 14.62
N ALA A 69 -4.30 -17.71 14.14
CA ALA A 69 -3.94 -17.20 12.82
C ALA A 69 -2.57 -16.50 12.89
N LEU A 70 -1.50 -17.26 12.73
CA LEU A 70 -0.11 -16.76 12.79
C LEU A 70 0.30 -15.99 11.54
N THR A 71 -0.38 -16.24 10.44
CA THR A 71 -0.24 -15.49 9.22
C THR A 71 -1.56 -14.74 9.06
N ALA A 72 -1.54 -13.42 8.90
CA ALA A 72 -2.63 -12.77 8.23
C ALA A 72 -2.96 -13.66 7.02
N PRO A 73 -4.24 -14.03 6.78
CA PRO A 73 -4.56 -14.74 5.57
C PRO A 73 -3.79 -13.99 4.52
N THR A 74 -2.87 -14.67 3.83
CA THR A 74 -2.08 -14.06 2.78
C THR A 74 -3.15 -13.46 1.91
N MET A 75 -3.42 -12.18 2.11
CA MET A 75 -4.13 -11.42 1.10
C MET A 75 -3.35 -11.82 -0.13
N PRO A 76 -3.96 -12.49 -1.11
CA PRO A 76 -3.25 -12.90 -2.31
C PRO A 76 -2.48 -11.66 -2.65
N VAL A 77 -1.14 -11.78 -2.73
CA VAL A 77 -0.28 -10.63 -3.01
C VAL A 77 -0.98 -9.96 -4.16
N ALA A 78 -1.66 -8.84 -3.88
CA ALA A 78 -2.54 -8.18 -4.85
C ALA A 78 -1.74 -7.68 -6.06
N ASP A 79 -0.50 -8.09 -6.11
CA ASP A 79 0.56 -7.72 -6.99
C ASP A 79 0.95 -8.81 -8.01
N SER A 80 0.31 -9.97 -7.98
CA SER A 80 0.40 -10.88 -9.10
C SER A 80 -0.53 -10.37 -10.21
N PRO A 81 -0.07 -10.25 -11.47
CA PRO A 81 -0.95 -9.92 -12.61
C PRO A 81 -2.21 -10.80 -12.65
N ALA A 82 -2.12 -12.05 -12.20
CA ALA A 82 -3.24 -12.97 -12.08
C ALA A 82 -4.23 -12.61 -10.95
N ALA A 83 -3.77 -12.00 -9.83
CA ALA A 83 -4.63 -11.57 -8.75
C ALA A 83 -5.39 -10.28 -9.11
N LEU A 84 -4.76 -9.38 -9.86
CA LEU A 84 -5.41 -8.18 -10.41
C LEU A 84 -6.45 -8.55 -11.48
N ALA A 85 -6.18 -9.54 -12.32
CA ALA A 85 -7.13 -10.04 -13.31
C ALA A 85 -8.38 -10.67 -12.66
N ASN A 86 -8.26 -11.29 -11.49
CA ASN A 86 -9.36 -11.94 -10.78
C ASN A 86 -10.16 -10.98 -9.87
N SER A 87 -9.65 -9.79 -9.57
CA SER A 87 -10.34 -8.82 -8.69
C SER A 87 -11.33 -7.92 -9.43
N GLY A 88 -11.45 -8.03 -10.75
CA GLY A 88 -12.24 -7.09 -11.57
C GLY A 88 -11.67 -5.66 -11.56
N ALA A 89 -10.55 -5.45 -10.88
CA ALA A 89 -9.83 -4.19 -10.93
C ALA A 89 -9.11 -4.11 -12.29
N GLY A 90 -9.37 -3.08 -13.07
CA GLY A 90 -8.66 -2.82 -14.32
C GLY A 90 -7.15 -2.70 -14.10
N ALA A 91 -6.36 -2.90 -15.16
CA ALA A 91 -4.90 -2.79 -15.07
C ALA A 91 -4.41 -1.40 -14.60
N ALA A 92 -5.26 -0.38 -14.73
CA ALA A 92 -5.00 0.98 -14.26
C ALA A 92 -5.40 1.24 -12.79
N TYR A 93 -5.83 0.23 -12.02
CA TYR A 93 -6.20 0.42 -10.62
C TYR A 93 -4.98 0.69 -9.74
N LEU A 94 -5.01 1.84 -9.06
CA LEU A 94 -4.01 2.22 -8.07
C LEU A 94 -4.56 1.99 -6.66
N ASN A 95 -4.07 0.95 -5.99
CA ASN A 95 -4.54 0.55 -4.66
C ASN A 95 -3.84 1.34 -3.55
N PHE A 96 -4.14 2.64 -3.47
CA PHE A 96 -3.56 3.54 -2.45
C PHE A 96 -3.74 3.02 -1.03
N ALA A 97 -4.90 2.43 -0.72
CA ALA A 97 -5.19 1.92 0.62
C ALA A 97 -4.22 0.81 1.05
N ALA A 98 -3.88 -0.11 0.13
CA ALA A 98 -2.90 -1.15 0.41
C ALA A 98 -1.46 -0.61 0.38
N TRP A 99 -1.17 0.35 -0.50
CA TRP A 99 0.19 0.87 -0.70
C TRP A 99 0.63 1.87 0.37
N SER A 100 -0.32 2.58 0.98
CA SER A 100 -0.05 3.53 2.07
C SER A 100 0.20 2.85 3.42
N GLN A 101 0.00 1.53 3.53
CA GLN A 101 0.13 0.83 4.79
C GLN A 101 1.56 0.92 5.34
N ILE A 102 1.67 1.54 6.50
CA ILE A 102 2.92 1.68 7.25
C ILE A 102 3.10 0.42 8.09
N GLN A 103 3.96 -0.49 7.63
CA GLN A 103 4.33 -1.68 8.38
C GLN A 103 5.48 -1.35 9.33
N GLY A 104 5.29 -1.59 10.63
CA GLY A 104 6.32 -1.38 11.65
C GLY A 104 6.36 0.02 12.26
N GLY A 105 5.21 0.70 12.35
CA GLY A 105 4.99 1.84 13.24
C GLY A 105 5.44 3.22 12.72
N SER A 106 6.17 3.35 11.60
CA SER A 106 6.50 4.66 11.05
C SER A 106 6.79 4.65 9.56
N PHE A 107 6.50 5.77 8.90
CA PHE A 107 6.87 6.03 7.50
C PHE A 107 8.35 5.77 7.23
N LEU A 108 9.24 6.35 8.05
CA LEU A 108 10.70 6.23 7.88
C LEU A 108 11.18 4.78 8.02
N ALA A 109 10.60 3.98 8.91
CA ALA A 109 10.96 2.58 9.06
C ALA A 109 10.55 1.77 7.83
N THR A 110 9.35 2.00 7.30
CA THR A 110 8.86 1.35 6.08
C THR A 110 9.71 1.76 4.87
N GLU A 111 9.97 3.05 4.71
CA GLU A 111 10.83 3.57 3.64
C GLU A 111 12.23 2.96 3.67
N ARG A 112 12.91 2.97 4.82
CA ARG A 112 14.24 2.37 4.98
C ARG A 112 14.27 0.89 4.61
N ARG A 113 13.25 0.15 5.01
CA ARG A 113 13.12 -1.27 4.68
C ARG A 113 12.97 -1.48 3.17
N LEU A 114 12.08 -0.72 2.52
CA LEU A 114 11.85 -0.81 1.08
C LEU A 114 13.10 -0.39 0.29
N ARG A 115 13.76 0.70 0.69
CA ARG A 115 15.05 1.12 0.10
C ARG A 115 16.15 0.07 0.28
N ALA A 116 16.25 -0.54 1.46
CA ALA A 116 17.22 -1.61 1.68
C ALA A 116 16.94 -2.85 0.83
N ALA A 117 15.68 -3.14 0.52
CA ALA A 117 15.31 -4.23 -0.39
C ALA A 117 15.79 -3.93 -1.83
N THR A 118 15.68 -2.70 -2.31
CA THR A 118 16.17 -2.33 -3.65
C THR A 118 17.69 -2.39 -3.76
N ALA A 119 18.43 -2.05 -2.69
CA ALA A 119 19.88 -2.00 -2.70
C ALA A 119 20.55 -3.38 -2.65
N ARG A 120 19.85 -4.42 -2.20
CA ARG A 120 20.40 -5.78 -2.03
C ARG A 120 20.33 -6.64 -3.28
N LEU A 121 19.53 -6.25 -4.26
CA LEU A 121 19.25 -7.03 -5.46
C LEU A 121 20.14 -6.58 -6.62
N LYS A 122 20.44 -7.50 -7.54
CA LYS A 122 21.03 -7.15 -8.82
C LYS A 122 20.06 -6.25 -9.60
N VAL A 123 20.60 -5.46 -10.53
CA VAL A 123 19.82 -4.46 -11.29
C VAL A 123 18.59 -5.10 -11.97
N GLU A 124 18.75 -6.32 -12.50
CA GLU A 124 17.73 -7.08 -13.21
C GLU A 124 16.59 -7.55 -12.28
N ASP A 125 16.93 -7.94 -11.03
CA ASP A 125 15.96 -8.43 -10.05
C ASP A 125 15.33 -7.29 -9.22
N ALA A 126 15.89 -6.09 -9.32
CA ALA A 126 15.50 -4.97 -8.46
C ALA A 126 14.15 -4.33 -8.85
N ASN A 127 13.63 -4.58 -10.05
CA ASN A 127 12.40 -3.90 -10.52
C ASN A 127 11.18 -4.21 -9.67
N HIS A 128 11.05 -5.43 -9.15
CA HIS A 128 9.95 -5.76 -8.21
C HIS A 128 10.05 -4.95 -6.90
N ALA A 129 11.24 -4.84 -6.34
CA ALA A 129 11.46 -4.06 -5.11
C ALA A 129 11.31 -2.55 -5.36
N ARG A 130 11.75 -2.05 -6.53
CA ARG A 130 11.53 -0.65 -6.96
C ARG A 130 10.06 -0.33 -7.12
N LEU A 131 9.29 -1.24 -7.71
CA LEU A 131 7.85 -1.08 -7.86
C LEU A 131 7.14 -0.98 -6.50
N ALA A 132 7.51 -1.83 -5.54
CA ALA A 132 6.96 -1.76 -4.17
C ALA A 132 7.26 -0.41 -3.51
N LEU A 133 8.48 0.11 -3.68
CA LEU A 133 8.88 1.43 -3.17
C LEU A 133 8.16 2.57 -3.91
N ALA A 134 8.01 2.48 -5.23
CA ALA A 134 7.28 3.47 -6.03
C ALA A 134 5.81 3.56 -5.63
N ARG A 135 5.15 2.42 -5.42
CA ARG A 135 3.77 2.34 -4.92
C ARG A 135 3.63 2.99 -3.55
N PHE A 136 4.55 2.70 -2.62
CA PHE A 136 4.57 3.31 -1.30
C PHE A 136 4.74 4.83 -1.38
N TYR A 137 5.64 5.32 -2.22
CA TYR A 137 5.85 6.75 -2.41
C TYR A 137 4.61 7.42 -3.01
N LEU A 138 4.03 6.87 -4.08
CA LEU A 138 2.84 7.44 -4.70
C LEU A 138 1.67 7.52 -3.71
N ALA A 139 1.45 6.47 -2.92
CA ALA A 139 0.37 6.43 -1.94
C ALA A 139 0.57 7.38 -0.74
N ASN A 140 1.77 7.92 -0.58
CA ASN A 140 2.12 8.91 0.45
C ASN A 140 2.46 10.28 -0.16
N HIS A 141 2.05 10.56 -1.40
CA HIS A 141 2.23 11.84 -2.11
C HIS A 141 3.69 12.25 -2.38
N PHE A 142 4.59 11.28 -2.51
CA PHE A 142 5.96 11.50 -2.95
C PHE A 142 6.07 11.27 -4.46
N ALA A 143 5.43 12.15 -5.22
CA ALA A 143 5.28 12.01 -6.67
C ALA A 143 6.64 12.05 -7.41
N ALA A 144 7.55 12.92 -7.00
CA ALA A 144 8.87 13.05 -7.64
C ALA A 144 9.72 11.78 -7.46
N GLU A 145 9.71 11.18 -6.27
CA GLU A 145 10.40 9.93 -5.97
C GLU A 145 9.78 8.76 -6.74
N THR A 146 8.47 8.77 -6.89
CA THR A 146 7.74 7.78 -7.71
C THR A 146 8.19 7.83 -9.15
N LEU A 147 8.24 9.02 -9.77
CA LEU A 147 8.71 9.23 -11.14
C LEU A 147 10.16 8.79 -11.31
N GLY A 148 11.03 9.11 -10.36
CA GLY A 148 12.42 8.69 -10.38
C GLY A 148 12.58 7.17 -10.44
N LEU A 149 11.79 6.42 -9.65
CA LEU A 149 11.82 4.97 -9.66
C LEU A 149 11.22 4.37 -10.94
N ILE A 150 10.11 4.92 -11.45
CA ILE A 150 9.49 4.45 -12.69
C ILE A 150 10.48 4.64 -13.86
N ASN A 151 11.10 5.81 -13.99
CA ASN A 151 12.08 6.07 -15.02
C ASN A 151 13.27 5.11 -14.92
N LEU A 152 13.76 4.82 -13.72
CA LEU A 152 14.84 3.86 -13.50
C LEU A 152 14.45 2.44 -13.92
N MET A 153 13.20 2.00 -13.62
CA MET A 153 12.71 0.69 -14.03
C MET A 153 12.56 0.60 -15.56
N GLN A 154 11.98 1.61 -16.19
CA GLN A 154 11.79 1.66 -17.65
C GLN A 154 13.10 1.78 -18.43
N ALA A 155 14.12 2.43 -17.85
CA ALA A 155 15.47 2.46 -18.43
C ALA A 155 16.19 1.10 -18.33
N ALA A 156 15.94 0.34 -17.26
CA ALA A 156 16.51 -0.97 -17.05
C ALA A 156 15.81 -2.07 -17.87
N ASP A 157 14.50 -1.92 -18.13
CA ASP A 157 13.68 -2.87 -18.87
C ASP A 157 12.74 -2.12 -19.83
N PRO A 158 13.06 -2.05 -21.13
CA PRO A 158 12.22 -1.38 -22.13
C PRO A 158 10.80 -1.95 -22.27
N ALA A 159 10.55 -3.22 -21.89
CA ALA A 159 9.21 -3.80 -21.92
C ALA A 159 8.25 -3.09 -20.95
N LEU A 160 8.79 -2.48 -19.89
CA LEU A 160 8.02 -1.72 -18.92
C LEU A 160 7.54 -0.35 -19.41
N GLN A 161 8.00 0.11 -20.58
CA GLN A 161 7.55 1.38 -21.15
C GLN A 161 6.07 1.35 -21.57
N SER A 162 5.54 0.16 -21.87
CA SER A 162 4.13 -0.05 -22.21
C SER A 162 3.33 -0.69 -21.08
N ASP A 163 3.91 -0.85 -19.90
CA ASP A 163 3.20 -1.39 -18.75
C ASP A 163 2.11 -0.42 -18.27
N ARG A 164 0.85 -0.86 -18.36
CA ARG A 164 -0.33 -0.01 -18.09
C ARG A 164 -0.36 0.49 -16.64
N GLN A 165 0.10 -0.31 -15.68
CA GLN A 165 0.13 0.11 -14.28
C GLN A 165 1.19 1.18 -14.07
N LEU A 166 2.39 1.01 -14.63
CA LEU A 166 3.44 2.01 -14.52
C LEU A 166 3.07 3.31 -15.21
N LEU A 167 2.43 3.24 -16.38
CA LEU A 167 1.91 4.43 -17.08
C LEU A 167 0.85 5.15 -16.24
N THR A 168 -0.08 4.43 -15.63
CA THR A 168 -1.09 5.05 -14.74
C THR A 168 -0.45 5.63 -13.48
N MET A 169 0.53 4.95 -12.87
CA MET A 169 1.27 5.49 -11.71
C MET A 169 2.04 6.76 -12.09
N ARG A 170 2.65 6.79 -13.29
CA ARG A 170 3.35 7.96 -13.81
C ARG A 170 2.40 9.12 -14.05
N ALA A 171 1.27 8.86 -14.70
CA ALA A 171 0.23 9.86 -14.92
C ALA A 171 -0.32 10.44 -13.59
N ALA A 172 -0.55 9.59 -12.58
CA ALA A 172 -0.99 10.04 -11.27
C ALA A 172 0.07 10.91 -10.57
N ALA A 173 1.34 10.53 -10.67
CA ALA A 173 2.46 11.31 -10.10
C ALA A 173 2.66 12.64 -10.85
N ASP A 174 2.58 12.64 -12.17
CA ASP A 174 2.66 13.88 -12.97
C ASP A 174 1.46 14.80 -12.71
N TYR A 175 0.26 14.23 -12.49
CA TYR A 175 -0.91 14.99 -12.05
C TYR A 175 -0.65 15.68 -10.70
N GLU A 176 -0.13 14.98 -9.70
CA GLU A 176 0.21 15.57 -8.40
C GLU A 176 1.28 16.68 -8.51
N MET A 177 2.16 16.59 -9.50
CA MET A 177 3.19 17.61 -9.78
C MET A 177 2.69 18.77 -10.67
N GLY A 178 1.42 18.77 -11.09
CA GLY A 178 0.86 19.78 -11.99
C GLY A 178 1.32 19.65 -13.45
N ARG A 179 1.90 18.51 -13.83
CA ARG A 179 2.35 18.22 -15.20
C ARG A 179 1.25 17.56 -16.01
N TYR A 180 0.11 18.23 -16.11
CA TYR A 180 -1.12 17.65 -16.65
C TYR A 180 -0.99 17.14 -18.09
N ARG A 181 -0.19 17.81 -18.95
CA ARG A 181 0.02 17.37 -20.34
C ARG A 181 0.82 16.07 -20.41
N ASP A 182 1.86 15.93 -19.59
CA ASP A 182 2.66 14.71 -19.51
C ASP A 182 1.79 13.56 -18.96
N ALA A 183 1.05 13.83 -17.90
CA ALA A 183 0.09 12.88 -17.34
C ALA A 183 -0.95 12.40 -18.36
N HIS A 184 -1.50 13.30 -19.17
CA HIS A 184 -2.45 12.96 -20.22
C HIS A 184 -1.82 12.05 -21.29
N ASN A 185 -0.61 12.36 -21.75
CA ASN A 185 0.08 11.59 -22.77
C ASN A 185 0.30 10.12 -22.35
N ASP A 186 0.47 9.85 -21.07
CA ASP A 186 0.71 8.50 -20.54
C ASP A 186 -0.52 7.59 -20.64
N ILE A 187 -1.73 8.14 -20.53
CA ILE A 187 -2.98 7.38 -20.43
C ILE A 187 -4.01 7.69 -21.52
N ALA A 188 -3.66 8.53 -22.51
CA ALA A 188 -4.54 8.86 -23.65
C ALA A 188 -4.63 7.73 -24.67
N GLY A 189 -3.73 6.72 -24.65
CA GLY A 189 -3.66 5.67 -25.65
C GLY A 189 -4.81 4.65 -25.55
N THR A 190 -5.11 4.00 -26.70
CA THR A 190 -6.17 2.99 -26.83
C THR A 190 -6.00 1.79 -25.91
N ALA A 191 -4.80 1.56 -25.38
CA ALA A 191 -4.54 0.53 -24.37
C ALA A 191 -5.38 0.70 -23.11
N PHE A 192 -5.91 1.89 -22.87
CA PHE A 192 -6.74 2.25 -21.70
C PHE A 192 -8.24 2.34 -22.02
N ASP A 193 -8.65 2.07 -23.25
CA ASP A 193 -10.05 2.12 -23.64
C ASP A 193 -10.89 1.14 -22.81
N GLY A 194 -12.03 1.63 -22.32
CA GLY A 194 -12.93 0.86 -21.47
C GLY A 194 -12.48 0.65 -20.02
N ASP A 195 -11.26 1.04 -19.65
CA ASP A 195 -10.78 0.92 -18.26
C ASP A 195 -11.30 2.09 -17.42
N ARG A 196 -12.18 1.80 -16.45
CA ARG A 196 -12.81 2.81 -15.58
C ARG A 196 -11.83 3.49 -14.63
N HIS A 197 -10.74 2.83 -14.26
CA HIS A 197 -9.71 3.41 -13.42
C HIS A 197 -8.85 4.38 -14.21
N ALA A 198 -8.54 4.05 -15.48
CA ALA A 198 -7.89 4.99 -16.37
C ALA A 198 -8.79 6.21 -16.65
N ALA A 199 -10.10 6.00 -16.85
CA ALA A 199 -11.07 7.08 -17.03
C ALA A 199 -11.09 8.03 -15.81
N LEU A 200 -10.97 7.52 -14.57
CA LEU A 200 -10.86 8.37 -13.38
C LEU A 200 -9.67 9.33 -13.48
N TRP A 201 -8.50 8.81 -13.83
CA TRP A 201 -7.30 9.63 -13.94
C TRP A 201 -7.35 10.58 -15.12
N ARG A 202 -7.83 10.11 -16.31
CA ARG A 202 -8.01 10.99 -17.46
C ARG A 202 -8.95 12.14 -17.14
N GLY A 203 -10.11 11.85 -16.57
CA GLY A 203 -11.08 12.89 -16.23
C GLY A 203 -10.55 13.92 -15.25
N LEU A 204 -9.74 13.52 -14.24
CA LEU A 204 -9.06 14.48 -13.35
C LEU A 204 -8.05 15.35 -14.10
N ILE A 205 -7.28 14.74 -15.01
CA ILE A 205 -6.26 15.43 -15.79
C ILE A 205 -6.90 16.38 -16.81
N GLU A 206 -7.93 15.93 -17.51
CA GLU A 206 -8.68 16.71 -18.49
C GLU A 206 -9.39 17.91 -17.85
N ALA A 207 -9.98 17.73 -16.66
CA ALA A 207 -10.51 18.85 -15.88
C ALA A 207 -9.44 19.90 -15.54
N SER A 208 -8.22 19.43 -15.19
CA SER A 208 -7.09 20.33 -14.92
C SER A 208 -6.52 21.00 -16.17
N LEU A 209 -6.83 20.46 -17.35
CA LEU A 209 -6.52 21.05 -18.67
C LEU A 209 -7.68 21.90 -19.24
N GLU A 210 -8.77 22.05 -18.46
CA GLU A 210 -9.99 22.75 -18.87
C GLU A 210 -10.70 22.10 -20.08
N ASP A 211 -10.44 20.81 -20.33
CA ASP A 211 -11.16 20.02 -21.34
C ASP A 211 -12.43 19.41 -20.72
N TRP A 212 -13.41 20.27 -20.48
CA TRP A 212 -14.59 19.96 -19.67
C TRP A 212 -15.45 18.83 -20.25
N ASN A 213 -15.60 18.77 -21.58
CA ASN A 213 -16.42 17.75 -22.23
C ASN A 213 -15.84 16.34 -22.07
N ASN A 214 -14.53 16.19 -22.28
CA ASN A 214 -13.86 14.90 -22.11
C ASN A 214 -13.79 14.53 -20.63
N ALA A 215 -13.48 15.50 -19.75
CA ALA A 215 -13.47 15.32 -18.31
C ALA A 215 -14.81 14.77 -17.79
N GLN A 216 -15.93 15.41 -18.17
CA GLN A 216 -17.26 14.97 -17.75
C GLN A 216 -17.53 13.51 -18.19
N SER A 217 -17.25 13.20 -19.47
CA SER A 217 -17.45 11.86 -20.03
C SER A 217 -16.65 10.79 -19.28
N ASP A 218 -15.37 11.07 -18.96
CA ASP A 218 -14.49 10.11 -18.30
C ASP A 218 -14.79 10.00 -16.81
N LEU A 219 -15.13 11.08 -16.12
CA LEU A 219 -15.55 11.06 -14.72
C LEU A 219 -16.87 10.31 -14.52
N ASP A 220 -17.84 10.47 -15.42
CA ASP A 220 -19.10 9.69 -15.40
C ASP A 220 -18.81 8.19 -15.54
N ARG A 221 -17.91 7.83 -16.45
CA ARG A 221 -17.49 6.43 -16.67
C ARG A 221 -16.78 5.86 -15.45
N ALA A 222 -16.03 6.68 -14.71
CA ALA A 222 -15.32 6.32 -13.50
C ALA A 222 -16.21 6.15 -12.26
N GLY A 223 -17.42 6.71 -12.27
CA GLY A 223 -18.34 6.71 -11.13
C GLY A 223 -18.45 5.38 -10.38
N PRO A 224 -18.64 4.24 -11.07
CA PRO A 224 -18.76 2.93 -10.41
C PRO A 224 -17.54 2.47 -9.60
N VAL A 225 -16.33 2.94 -9.93
CA VAL A 225 -15.08 2.53 -9.24
C VAL A 225 -14.60 3.54 -8.21
N LEU A 226 -15.21 4.71 -8.13
CA LEU A 226 -14.78 5.81 -7.26
C LEU A 226 -14.72 5.42 -5.78
N HIS A 227 -15.62 4.55 -5.32
CA HIS A 227 -15.69 4.11 -3.92
C HIS A 227 -14.46 3.29 -3.48
N LEU A 228 -13.64 2.77 -4.42
CA LEU A 228 -12.41 2.02 -4.15
C LEU A 228 -11.22 2.92 -3.80
N TYR A 229 -11.34 4.21 -4.05
CA TYR A 229 -10.28 5.18 -3.81
C TYR A 229 -10.41 5.84 -2.43
N PRO A 230 -9.30 6.33 -1.82
CA PRO A 230 -9.32 7.11 -0.59
C PRO A 230 -10.23 8.33 -0.67
N LYS A 231 -10.72 8.79 0.49
CA LYS A 231 -11.68 9.90 0.58
C LYS A 231 -11.19 11.19 -0.08
N GLU A 232 -9.90 11.45 -0.02
CA GLU A 232 -9.28 12.63 -0.67
C GLU A 232 -9.41 12.57 -2.18
N TRP A 233 -9.15 11.41 -2.82
CA TRP A 233 -9.33 11.24 -4.26
C TRP A 233 -10.80 11.29 -4.66
N GLN A 234 -11.69 10.70 -3.83
CA GLN A 234 -13.13 10.83 -4.05
C GLN A 234 -13.57 12.30 -4.02
N ALA A 235 -13.01 13.13 -3.13
CA ALA A 235 -13.33 14.55 -3.05
C ALA A 235 -12.83 15.32 -4.28
N ARG A 236 -11.59 15.06 -4.73
CA ARG A 236 -11.02 15.67 -5.95
C ARG A 236 -11.84 15.33 -7.19
N VAL A 237 -12.23 14.07 -7.36
CA VAL A 237 -13.07 13.62 -8.48
C VAL A 237 -14.43 14.32 -8.46
N ARG A 238 -15.08 14.43 -7.29
CA ARG A 238 -16.37 15.13 -7.19
C ARG A 238 -16.27 16.61 -7.49
N LEU A 239 -15.17 17.26 -7.06
CA LEU A 239 -14.91 18.66 -7.38
C LEU A 239 -14.73 18.83 -8.90
N ALA A 240 -13.86 18.03 -9.52
CA ALA A 240 -13.62 18.07 -10.95
C ALA A 240 -14.91 17.80 -11.77
N SER A 241 -15.76 16.84 -11.30
CA SER A 241 -17.06 16.60 -11.94
C SER A 241 -18.00 17.80 -11.83
N ALA A 242 -17.99 18.50 -10.71
CA ALA A 242 -18.82 19.70 -10.54
C ALA A 242 -18.31 20.86 -11.41
N GLU A 243 -17.01 21.04 -11.52
CA GLU A 243 -16.38 22.04 -12.39
C GLU A 243 -16.70 21.76 -13.87
N ALA A 244 -16.53 20.50 -14.30
CA ALA A 244 -16.84 20.08 -15.67
C ALA A 244 -18.33 20.23 -16.04
N ALA A 245 -19.24 20.14 -15.06
CA ALA A 245 -20.67 20.35 -15.29
C ALA A 245 -21.05 21.83 -15.41
N LEU A 246 -20.18 22.76 -15.04
CA LEU A 246 -20.40 24.21 -15.09
C LEU A 246 -19.69 24.88 -16.27
N GLY A 247 -18.66 24.27 -16.84
CA GLY A 247 -17.86 24.76 -17.97
C GLY A 247 -18.40 24.31 -19.29
#